data_5577e00f9d956d8efa9d845a8fd96abf
#
_entry.id   5577e00f9d956d8efa9d845a8fd96abf
#
_cell.length_a   1.000
_cell.length_b   1.000
_cell.length_c   1.000
_cell.angle_alpha   90.00
_cell.angle_beta   90.00
_cell.angle_gamma   90.00
#
_symmetry.space_group_name_H-M   'P 1'
#
loop_
_entity.id
_entity.type
_entity.pdbx_description
1 polymer ?
#
loop_
_entity_poly.entity_id
_entity_poly.type
_entity_poly.pdbx_seq_one_letter_code
_entity_poly.pdbx_strand_id
1 'polypeptide(L)'
;DSSYENGNALIANPAVRNADIIFGVGGGRACDTAKYVANELDKPLFTFPTVASNCAAVTAICVIYNANGTFREYYYPKLADHTFINTAVIADSPYDLLWASPKNVRLFFPAKVST
;
A
#
# COMPACT_ATOMS: atom_id res chain seq x y z
N ASP A 1 -2.83 -4.94 10.13
CA ASP A 1 -3.96 -4.73 9.21
C ASP A 1 -4.12 -3.25 8.90
N SER A 2 -4.61 -2.94 7.72
CA SER A 2 -4.96 -1.57 7.34
C SER A 2 -6.31 -1.19 7.99
N SER A 3 -6.25 -0.80 9.24
CA SER A 3 -7.39 -0.34 10.04
C SER A 3 -7.16 1.10 10.48
N TYR A 4 -8.26 1.80 10.80
CA TYR A 4 -8.14 3.15 11.36
C TYR A 4 -7.39 3.15 12.69
N GLU A 5 -7.58 2.12 13.51
CA GLU A 5 -6.90 1.98 14.80
C GLU A 5 -5.37 1.95 14.61
N ASN A 6 -4.89 1.12 13.68
CA ASN A 6 -3.45 1.04 13.37
C ASN A 6 -2.93 2.33 12.73
N GLY A 7 -3.67 2.88 11.78
CA GLY A 7 -3.31 4.14 11.15
C GLY A 7 -3.23 5.29 12.16
N ASN A 8 -4.21 5.41 13.03
CA ASN A 8 -4.24 6.45 14.05
C ASN A 8 -3.14 6.27 15.10
N ALA A 9 -2.80 5.03 15.45
CA ALA A 9 -1.68 4.75 16.33
C ALA A 9 -0.34 5.22 15.74
N LEU A 10 -0.15 5.02 14.44
CA LEU A 10 1.03 5.54 13.72
C LEU A 10 1.02 7.07 13.65
N ILE A 11 -0.12 7.68 13.36
CA ILE A 11 -0.26 9.15 13.30
C ILE A 11 0.05 9.77 14.67
N ALA A 12 -0.32 9.12 15.77
CA ALA A 12 -0.03 9.59 17.11
C ALA A 12 1.46 9.52 17.50
N ASN A 13 2.26 8.74 16.76
CA ASN A 13 3.69 8.61 17.03
C ASN A 13 4.44 9.89 16.61
N PRO A 14 5.18 10.57 17.52
CA PRO A 14 5.90 11.79 17.17
C PRO A 14 6.92 11.61 16.05
N ALA A 15 7.57 10.47 15.95
CA ALA A 15 8.53 10.18 14.88
C ALA A 15 7.86 10.18 13.51
N VAL A 16 6.65 9.66 13.40
CA VAL A 16 5.86 9.66 12.17
C VAL A 16 5.37 11.07 11.85
N ARG A 17 4.89 11.81 12.83
CA ARG A 17 4.43 13.19 12.65
C ARG A 17 5.53 14.14 12.20
N ASN A 18 6.76 13.92 12.65
CA ASN A 18 7.92 14.75 12.32
C ASN A 18 8.66 14.28 11.05
N ALA A 19 8.26 13.15 10.48
CA ALA A 19 8.86 12.67 9.24
C ALA A 19 8.51 13.59 8.07
N ASP A 20 9.45 13.77 7.15
CA ASP A 20 9.23 14.57 5.93
C ASP A 20 8.55 13.75 4.84
N ILE A 21 8.77 12.44 4.82
CA ILE A 21 8.28 11.51 3.80
C ILE A 21 7.79 10.24 4.50
N ILE A 22 6.72 9.65 3.98
CA ILE A 22 6.21 8.35 4.41
C ILE A 22 6.58 7.30 3.37
N PHE A 23 7.17 6.20 3.83
CA PHE A 23 7.48 5.04 3.00
C PHE A 23 6.51 3.90 3.30
N GLY A 24 5.80 3.44 2.28
CA GLY A 24 4.96 2.25 2.36
C GLY A 24 5.69 1.06 1.75
N VAL A 25 6.29 0.21 2.57
CA VAL A 25 7.06 -0.96 2.12
C VAL A 25 6.31 -2.23 2.50
N GLY A 26 5.95 -3.03 1.53
CA GLY A 26 5.28 -4.31 1.77
C GLY A 26 4.20 -4.62 0.75
N GLY A 27 3.25 -5.47 1.15
CA GLY A 27 2.10 -5.83 0.35
C GLY A 27 0.97 -4.79 0.42
N GLY A 28 -0.21 -5.17 -0.05
CA GLY A 28 -1.36 -4.25 -0.14
C GLY A 28 -1.74 -3.58 1.16
N ARG A 29 -1.75 -4.33 2.28
CA ARG A 29 -2.11 -3.77 3.59
C ARG A 29 -1.11 -2.73 4.09
N ALA A 30 0.18 -2.95 3.87
CA ALA A 30 1.22 -2.00 4.23
C ALA A 30 1.11 -0.72 3.38
N CYS A 31 0.91 -0.86 2.08
CA CYS A 31 0.70 0.28 1.18
C CYS A 31 -0.57 1.06 1.53
N ASP A 32 -1.67 0.37 1.84
CA ASP A 32 -2.92 1.01 2.23
C ASP A 32 -2.79 1.78 3.55
N THR A 33 -2.12 1.20 4.55
CA THR A 33 -1.85 1.89 5.81
C THR A 33 -0.99 3.14 5.60
N ALA A 34 0.07 3.01 4.79
CA ALA A 34 0.94 4.14 4.48
C ALA A 34 0.20 5.26 3.72
N LYS A 35 -0.68 4.91 2.80
CA LYS A 35 -1.53 5.89 2.10
C LYS A 35 -2.44 6.65 3.07
N TYR A 36 -3.09 5.96 3.99
CA TYR A 36 -3.92 6.58 5.00
C TYR A 36 -3.13 7.55 5.86
N VAL A 37 -2.00 7.10 6.41
CA VAL A 37 -1.14 7.94 7.27
C VAL A 37 -0.62 9.17 6.53
N ALA A 38 -0.10 8.99 5.32
CA ALA A 38 0.43 10.09 4.53
C ALA A 38 -0.65 11.11 4.16
N ASN A 39 -1.86 10.64 3.82
CA ASN A 39 -2.97 11.52 3.48
C ASN A 39 -3.46 12.33 4.69
N GLU A 40 -3.59 11.69 5.86
CA GLU A 40 -4.01 12.37 7.09
C GLU A 40 -2.99 13.40 7.58
N LEU A 41 -1.71 13.15 7.38
CA LEU A 41 -0.63 14.06 7.75
C LEU A 41 -0.21 15.02 6.62
N ASP A 42 -0.82 14.90 5.45
CA ASP A 42 -0.48 15.66 4.24
C ASP A 42 1.02 15.61 3.93
N LYS A 43 1.57 14.41 3.89
CA LYS A 43 2.99 14.16 3.60
C LYS A 43 3.19 13.45 2.28
N PRO A 44 4.34 13.64 1.61
CA PRO A 44 4.71 12.83 0.46
C PRO A 44 4.74 11.34 0.80
N LEU A 45 4.27 10.51 -0.11
CA LEU A 45 4.22 9.06 0.02
C LEU A 45 5.01 8.39 -1.10
N PHE A 46 5.94 7.53 -0.72
CA PHE A 46 6.66 6.65 -1.63
C PHE A 46 6.30 5.21 -1.31
N THR A 47 5.85 4.46 -2.30
CA THR A 47 5.46 3.05 -2.12
C THR A 47 6.47 2.11 -2.75
N PHE A 48 6.75 1.01 -2.04
CA PHE A 48 7.69 -0.05 -2.43
C PHE A 48 6.97 -1.39 -2.30
N PRO A 49 6.20 -1.83 -3.32
CA PRO A 49 5.49 -3.09 -3.23
C PRO A 49 6.47 -4.27 -3.23
N THR A 50 6.23 -5.22 -2.35
CA THR A 50 7.02 -6.46 -2.25
C THR A 50 6.34 -7.67 -2.88
N VAL A 51 5.09 -7.52 -3.27
CA VAL A 51 4.29 -8.52 -4.00
C VAL A 51 3.47 -7.83 -5.09
N ALA A 52 3.32 -8.48 -6.23
CA ALA A 52 2.48 -8.00 -7.32
C ALA A 52 1.01 -8.48 -7.18
N SER A 53 0.48 -8.50 -5.95
CA SER A 53 -0.81 -9.12 -5.65
C SER A 53 -2.01 -8.26 -6.05
N ASN A 54 -1.84 -6.95 -6.05
CA ASN A 54 -2.91 -6.01 -6.40
C ASN A 54 -2.32 -4.66 -6.81
N CYS A 55 -3.19 -3.69 -7.05
CA CYS A 55 -2.81 -2.35 -7.46
C CYS A 55 -2.65 -1.35 -6.29
N ALA A 56 -2.58 -1.80 -5.04
CA ALA A 56 -2.58 -0.93 -3.87
C ALA A 56 -1.46 0.10 -3.87
N ALA A 57 -0.28 -0.26 -4.39
CA ALA A 57 0.86 0.65 -4.43
C ALA A 57 0.66 1.87 -5.37
N VAL A 58 -0.23 1.77 -6.35
CA VAL A 58 -0.37 2.76 -7.44
C VAL A 58 -1.78 3.33 -7.58
N THR A 59 -2.69 3.00 -6.68
CA THR A 59 -4.08 3.49 -6.72
C THR A 59 -4.40 4.44 -5.58
N ALA A 60 -5.40 5.29 -5.80
CA ALA A 60 -5.94 6.21 -4.79
C ALA A 60 -7.09 5.56 -4.01
N ILE A 61 -6.97 4.28 -3.67
CA ILE A 61 -7.96 3.54 -2.89
C ILE A 61 -7.23 2.77 -1.79
N CYS A 62 -7.75 2.86 -0.58
CA CYS A 62 -7.36 2.00 0.54
C CYS A 62 -8.52 1.12 0.93
N VAL A 63 -8.24 -0.12 1.24
CA VAL A 63 -9.20 -1.00 1.89
C VAL A 63 -8.98 -0.92 3.39
N ILE A 64 -10.00 -0.49 4.11
CA ILE A 64 -9.96 -0.37 5.57
C ILE A 64 -10.71 -1.55 6.19
N TYR A 65 -10.08 -2.17 7.17
CA TYR A 65 -10.61 -3.32 7.89
C TYR A 65 -10.97 -2.95 9.33
N ASN A 66 -11.93 -3.67 9.88
CA ASN A 66 -12.22 -3.64 11.32
C ASN A 66 -11.11 -4.36 12.10
N ALA A 67 -11.06 -4.14 13.41
CA ALA A 67 -10.09 -4.78 14.28
C ALA A 67 -10.14 -6.33 14.23
N ASN A 68 -11.30 -6.90 13.91
CA ASN A 68 -11.48 -8.36 13.75
C ASN A 68 -11.08 -8.89 12.36
N GLY A 69 -10.56 -8.02 11.47
CA GLY A 69 -10.10 -8.41 10.13
C GLY A 69 -11.18 -8.40 9.04
N THR A 70 -12.43 -8.06 9.36
CA THR A 70 -13.49 -7.96 8.37
C THR A 70 -13.43 -6.63 7.61
N PHE A 71 -13.89 -6.63 6.35
CA PHE A 71 -13.98 -5.41 5.54
C PHE A 71 -14.87 -4.36 6.23
N ARG A 72 -14.39 -3.11 6.23
CA ARG A 72 -15.14 -1.99 6.76
C ARG A 72 -15.60 -1.06 5.65
N GLU A 73 -14.67 -0.43 4.94
CA GLU A 73 -14.99 0.53 3.89
C GLU A 73 -13.79 0.80 2.98
N TYR A 74 -14.04 1.49 1.87
CA TYR A 74 -13.01 2.08 1.06
C TYR A 74 -12.71 3.50 1.54
N TYR A 75 -11.43 3.84 1.61
CA TYR A 75 -10.92 5.18 1.86
C TYR A 75 -10.21 5.67 0.60
N TYR A 76 -10.42 6.91 0.22
CA TYR A 76 -9.94 7.48 -1.04
C TYR A 76 -8.88 8.57 -0.77
N PRO A 77 -7.62 8.22 -0.52
CA PRO A 77 -6.53 9.17 -0.36
C PRO A 77 -6.04 9.67 -1.73
N LYS A 78 -5.12 10.62 -1.71
CA LYS A 78 -4.36 10.97 -2.90
C LYS A 78 -3.45 9.81 -3.32
N LEU A 79 -3.03 9.80 -4.59
CA LEU A 79 -2.05 8.84 -5.11
C LEU A 79 -0.69 8.99 -4.39
N ALA A 80 0.09 7.90 -4.38
CA ALA A 80 1.50 7.97 -4.01
C ALA A 80 2.25 8.93 -4.95
N ASP A 81 3.18 9.70 -4.40
CA ASP A 81 4.01 10.61 -5.20
C ASP A 81 4.97 9.84 -6.10
N HIS A 82 5.54 8.75 -5.59
CA HIS A 82 6.37 7.82 -6.34
C HIS A 82 6.12 6.39 -5.92
N THR A 83 6.21 5.47 -6.88
CA THR A 83 6.15 4.02 -6.65
C THR A 83 7.41 3.39 -7.23
N PHE A 84 8.16 2.68 -6.38
CA PHE A 84 9.39 2.01 -6.75
C PHE A 84 9.15 0.50 -6.81
N ILE A 85 9.28 -0.09 -7.99
CA ILE A 85 9.06 -1.51 -8.21
C ILE A 85 10.42 -2.19 -8.41
N ASN A 86 10.78 -3.08 -7.48
CA ASN A 86 11.95 -3.93 -7.59
C ASN A 86 11.50 -5.34 -7.97
N THR A 87 11.75 -5.73 -9.21
CA THR A 87 11.33 -7.02 -9.75
C THR A 87 12.00 -8.20 -9.04
N ALA A 88 13.22 -8.05 -8.56
CA ALA A 88 13.92 -9.09 -7.79
C ALA A 88 13.23 -9.36 -6.45
N VAL A 89 12.81 -8.32 -5.74
CA VAL A 89 12.06 -8.46 -4.49
C VAL A 89 10.71 -9.14 -4.72
N ILE A 90 10.00 -8.76 -5.77
CA ILE A 90 8.71 -9.35 -6.14
C ILE A 90 8.89 -10.82 -6.53
N ALA A 91 9.95 -11.15 -7.28
CA ALA A 91 10.25 -12.53 -7.69
C ALA A 91 10.58 -13.44 -6.49
N ASP A 92 11.12 -12.88 -5.40
CA ASP A 92 11.42 -13.61 -4.15
C ASP A 92 10.19 -13.73 -3.23
N SER A 93 9.04 -13.20 -3.60
CA SER A 93 7.84 -13.33 -2.79
C SER A 93 7.39 -14.81 -2.70
N PRO A 94 6.63 -15.18 -1.63
CA PRO A 94 6.13 -16.55 -1.50
C PRO A 94 5.41 -17.03 -2.76
N TYR A 95 5.66 -18.29 -3.15
CA TYR A 95 5.20 -18.87 -4.40
C TYR A 95 3.70 -18.68 -4.65
N ASP A 96 2.88 -18.89 -3.62
CA ASP A 96 1.42 -18.74 -3.74
C ASP A 96 1.01 -17.30 -4.08
N LEU A 97 1.66 -16.32 -3.48
CA LEU A 97 1.44 -14.91 -3.75
C LEU A 97 1.96 -14.52 -5.14
N LEU A 98 3.12 -15.03 -5.52
CA LEU A 98 3.69 -14.79 -6.85
C LEU A 98 2.81 -15.39 -7.94
N TRP A 99 2.26 -16.58 -7.74
CA TRP A 99 1.39 -17.25 -8.69
C TRP A 99 0.03 -16.55 -8.87
N ALA A 100 -0.57 -16.08 -7.78
CA ALA A 100 -1.85 -15.38 -7.81
C ALA A 100 -1.75 -13.96 -8.39
N SER A 101 -0.64 -13.30 -8.15
CA SER A 101 -0.41 -11.89 -8.44
C SER A 101 -0.59 -11.48 -9.90
N PRO A 102 -0.02 -12.18 -10.91
CA PRO A 102 -0.12 -11.75 -12.30
C PRO A 102 -1.53 -11.68 -12.84
N LYS A 103 -2.44 -12.50 -12.30
CA LYS A 103 -3.85 -12.48 -12.70
C LYS A 103 -4.53 -11.19 -12.24
N ASN A 104 -4.25 -10.75 -11.03
CA ASN A 104 -4.80 -9.51 -10.50
C ASN A 104 -4.21 -8.28 -11.20
N VAL A 105 -2.92 -8.28 -11.47
CA VAL A 105 -2.25 -7.20 -12.20
C VAL A 105 -2.83 -7.06 -13.60
N ARG A 106 -3.13 -8.15 -14.30
CA ARG A 106 -3.74 -8.12 -15.64
C ARG A 106 -5.14 -7.52 -15.65
N LEU A 107 -5.90 -7.71 -14.58
CA LEU A 107 -7.25 -7.14 -14.48
C LEU A 107 -7.24 -5.63 -14.33
N PHE A 108 -6.27 -5.10 -13.59
CA PHE A 108 -6.21 -3.68 -13.27
C PHE A 108 -5.25 -2.88 -14.17
N PHE A 109 -4.28 -3.54 -14.79
CA PHE A 109 -3.27 -2.92 -15.66
C PHE A 109 -3.15 -3.67 -16.98
N PRO A 110 -4.12 -3.51 -17.90
CA PRO A 110 -4.07 -4.18 -19.20
C PRO A 110 -2.94 -3.68 -20.11
N ALA A 111 -2.29 -2.60 -19.76
CA ALA A 111 -1.22 -2.02 -20.53
C ALA A 111 0.04 -1.77 -19.67
N LYS A 112 1.09 -2.45 -20.01
CA LYS A 112 2.49 -2.14 -19.71
C LYS A 112 2.80 -1.73 -18.26
N VAL A 113 3.16 -2.68 -17.42
CA VAL A 113 4.15 -2.44 -16.40
C VAL A 113 5.48 -2.27 -17.13
N SER A 114 5.89 -1.03 -17.39
CA SER A 114 7.26 -0.75 -17.79
C SER A 114 8.12 -0.85 -16.54
N THR A 115 9.02 -1.77 -16.55
CA THR A 115 10.10 -1.85 -15.58
C THR A 115 11.04 -0.66 -15.70
#